data_545382747bbed2c9f02a4df2cb46ee78
#
_entry.id   545382747bbed2c9f02a4df2cb46ee78
#
_cell.length_a   1.000
_cell.length_b   1.000
_cell.length_c   1.000
_cell.angle_alpha   90.00
_cell.angle_beta   90.00
_cell.angle_gamma   90.00
#
_symmetry.space_group_name_H-M   'P 1'
#
loop_
_entity.id
_entity.type
_entity.pdbx_description
1 polymer ?
#
loop_
_entity_poly.entity_id
_entity_poly.type
_entity_poly.pdbx_seq_one_letter_code
_entity_poly.pdbx_strand_id
1 'polypeptide(L)'
;RNDNSSRFGKFIRIHFTTSGKLAGCNIVSYLLEKSRITEQQAVERSYHIFYQLLQPYGDGIGTGLKNMCHLSDDISDYIYVSQEKTKVESIDDNEELEYTEDAFNVLGFGEQEKYDCYMLTTAVMTYGGVEFKTKGRDDQAECEFIGPDSYAGKAAALCGVDSMALIKAFCKPRIKVGTEWVTKGQTCEQATNAV
;
A
#
# COMPACT_ATOMS: atom_id res chain seq x y z
N ARG A 1 24.69 -7.05 -7.60
CA ARG A 1 23.37 -6.89 -7.02
C ARG A 1 22.44 -6.25 -8.04
N ASN A 2 21.21 -6.69 -8.14
CA ASN A 2 20.24 -6.17 -9.11
C ASN A 2 19.39 -5.08 -8.44
N ASP A 3 19.40 -3.88 -8.99
CA ASP A 3 18.66 -2.72 -8.46
C ASP A 3 17.14 -2.84 -8.69
N ASN A 4 16.73 -3.72 -9.61
CA ASN A 4 15.32 -3.99 -9.93
C ASN A 4 15.05 -5.50 -9.93
N SER A 5 14.85 -6.08 -8.76
CA SER A 5 14.56 -7.50 -8.57
C SER A 5 13.06 -7.74 -8.38
N SER A 6 12.50 -8.77 -9.01
CA SER A 6 11.15 -9.24 -8.72
C SER A 6 11.05 -9.74 -7.28
N ARG A 7 10.07 -9.27 -6.53
CA ARG A 7 9.86 -9.57 -5.11
C ARG A 7 8.70 -10.55 -4.87
N PHE A 8 8.25 -11.21 -5.92
CA PHE A 8 7.21 -12.24 -5.89
C PHE A 8 7.46 -13.27 -6.98
N GLY A 9 6.91 -14.47 -6.82
CA GLY A 9 6.84 -15.48 -7.87
C GLY A 9 5.59 -15.27 -8.74
N LYS A 10 5.70 -15.61 -9.99
CA LYS A 10 4.59 -15.58 -10.93
C LYS A 10 4.52 -16.90 -11.69
N PHE A 11 3.36 -17.56 -11.62
CA PHE A 11 3.06 -18.76 -12.40
C PHE A 11 2.04 -18.41 -13.47
N ILE A 12 2.39 -18.64 -14.75
CA ILE A 12 1.51 -18.34 -15.87
C ILE A 12 1.08 -19.67 -16.51
N ARG A 13 -0.24 -19.92 -16.53
CA ARG A 13 -0.86 -21.06 -17.24
C ARG A 13 -1.46 -20.55 -18.52
N ILE A 14 -0.89 -20.98 -19.65
CA ILE A 14 -1.37 -20.60 -21.00
C ILE A 14 -2.35 -21.66 -21.51
N HIS A 15 -3.49 -21.21 -22.01
CA HIS A 15 -4.53 -22.06 -22.57
C HIS A 15 -4.50 -21.97 -24.11
N PHE A 16 -4.56 -23.12 -24.75
CA PHE A 16 -4.65 -23.21 -26.20
C PHE A 16 -5.97 -23.85 -26.61
N THR A 17 -6.46 -23.44 -27.77
CA THR A 17 -7.59 -24.13 -28.44
C THR A 17 -7.14 -25.49 -28.97
N THR A 18 -8.09 -26.34 -29.36
CA THR A 18 -7.80 -27.62 -30.01
C THR A 18 -7.04 -27.47 -31.33
N SER A 19 -7.09 -26.29 -31.98
CA SER A 19 -6.34 -25.94 -33.16
C SER A 19 -4.92 -25.38 -32.88
N GLY A 20 -4.49 -25.34 -31.59
CA GLY A 20 -3.19 -24.84 -31.19
C GLY A 20 -3.05 -23.31 -31.12
N LYS A 21 -4.15 -22.57 -31.24
CA LYS A 21 -4.14 -21.10 -31.09
C LYS A 21 -4.24 -20.72 -29.62
N LEU A 22 -3.58 -19.62 -29.24
CA LEU A 22 -3.68 -19.04 -27.92
C LEU A 22 -5.13 -18.64 -27.64
N ALA A 23 -5.70 -19.16 -26.55
CA ALA A 23 -7.06 -18.88 -26.12
C ALA A 23 -7.13 -17.93 -24.92
N GLY A 24 -6.08 -17.91 -24.07
CA GLY A 24 -6.03 -17.07 -22.89
C GLY A 24 -4.94 -17.52 -21.92
N CYS A 25 -4.86 -16.88 -20.76
CA CYS A 25 -3.96 -17.30 -19.69
C CYS A 25 -4.53 -17.02 -18.30
N ASN A 26 -4.03 -17.75 -17.29
CA ASN A 26 -4.22 -17.47 -15.89
C ASN A 26 -2.88 -17.14 -15.26
N ILE A 27 -2.81 -16.04 -14.52
CA ILE A 27 -1.61 -15.61 -13.81
C ILE A 27 -1.86 -15.74 -12.31
N VAL A 28 -0.98 -16.46 -11.61
CA VAL A 28 -1.00 -16.57 -10.15
C VAL A 28 0.28 -15.96 -9.60
N SER A 29 0.15 -14.94 -8.76
CA SER A 29 1.27 -14.34 -8.02
C SER A 29 1.33 -14.95 -6.63
N TYR A 30 2.54 -15.20 -6.13
CA TYR A 30 2.78 -15.79 -4.82
C TYR A 30 4.10 -15.31 -4.23
N LEU A 31 4.26 -15.52 -2.91
CA LEU A 31 5.48 -15.20 -2.17
C LEU A 31 5.90 -13.72 -2.26
N LEU A 32 4.94 -12.79 -2.19
CA LEU A 32 5.25 -11.37 -2.08
C LEU A 32 6.06 -11.11 -0.80
N GLU A 33 7.20 -10.44 -0.92
CA GLU A 33 8.06 -10.03 0.21
C GLU A 33 7.41 -8.88 1.00
N LYS A 34 6.41 -9.20 1.82
CA LYS A 34 5.59 -8.20 2.54
C LYS A 34 6.39 -7.39 3.56
N SER A 35 7.40 -7.98 4.18
CA SER A 35 8.27 -7.29 5.14
C SER A 35 8.97 -6.06 4.57
N ARG A 36 9.16 -5.99 3.25
CA ARG A 36 9.74 -4.83 2.57
C ARG A 36 8.86 -3.57 2.65
N ILE A 37 7.58 -3.70 2.97
CA ILE A 37 6.68 -2.56 3.16
C ILE A 37 7.06 -1.83 4.45
N THR A 38 7.28 -2.57 5.53
CA THR A 38 7.47 -2.02 6.88
C THR A 38 8.94 -1.85 7.27
N GLU A 39 9.84 -2.64 6.67
CA GLU A 39 11.27 -2.63 6.99
C GLU A 39 12.13 -2.54 5.73
N GLN A 40 13.15 -1.70 5.76
CA GLN A 40 14.11 -1.52 4.68
C GLN A 40 15.52 -1.85 5.16
N GLN A 41 16.29 -2.53 4.31
CA GLN A 41 17.72 -2.70 4.55
C GLN A 41 18.47 -1.45 4.10
N ALA A 42 19.54 -1.06 4.79
CA ALA A 42 20.32 0.16 4.56
C ALA A 42 20.76 0.44 3.09
N VAL A 43 20.80 -0.59 2.26
CA VAL A 43 21.23 -0.50 0.86
C VAL A 43 20.06 -0.70 -0.13
N GLU A 44 18.87 -0.89 0.37
CA GLU A 44 17.66 -1.14 -0.43
C GLU A 44 16.59 -0.13 -0.08
N ARG A 45 15.72 0.15 -1.04
CA ARG A 45 14.48 0.90 -0.80
C ARG A 45 13.27 -0.04 -0.81
N SER A 46 12.12 0.44 -0.39
CA SER A 46 10.86 -0.28 -0.48
C SER A 46 10.47 -0.53 -1.94
N TYR A 47 9.22 -0.89 -2.23
CA TYR A 47 8.76 -1.10 -3.60
C TYR A 47 8.86 0.18 -4.43
N HIS A 48 9.29 0.05 -5.69
CA HIS A 48 9.55 1.19 -6.57
C HIS A 48 8.32 2.08 -6.76
N ILE A 49 7.13 1.50 -6.85
CA ILE A 49 5.88 2.23 -7.05
C ILE A 49 5.65 3.32 -5.99
N PHE A 50 6.07 3.11 -4.74
CA PHE A 50 5.92 4.12 -3.70
C PHE A 50 6.71 5.39 -4.02
N TYR A 51 7.92 5.25 -4.55
CA TYR A 51 8.78 6.37 -4.94
C TYR A 51 8.33 7.01 -6.25
N GLN A 52 7.80 6.23 -7.18
CA GLN A 52 7.18 6.72 -8.40
C GLN A 52 6.00 7.65 -8.09
N LEU A 53 5.14 7.29 -7.14
CA LEU A 53 4.00 8.10 -6.71
C LEU A 53 4.39 9.39 -5.99
N LEU A 54 5.59 9.50 -5.45
CA LEU A 54 6.09 10.67 -4.69
C LEU A 54 6.95 11.61 -5.54
N GLN A 55 7.07 11.38 -6.85
CA GLN A 55 7.83 12.29 -7.71
C GLN A 55 7.13 13.64 -7.89
N PRO A 56 7.90 14.73 -8.05
CA PRO A 56 7.33 16.02 -8.42
C PRO A 56 6.81 15.93 -9.86
N TYR A 57 5.51 15.86 -9.99
CA TYR A 57 4.86 15.83 -11.30
C TYR A 57 4.86 17.23 -11.94
N GLY A 58 5.30 17.33 -13.19
CA GLY A 58 5.01 18.47 -14.03
C GLY A 58 3.50 18.60 -14.32
N ASP A 59 3.12 19.47 -15.23
CA ASP A 59 1.70 19.81 -15.57
C ASP A 59 0.86 18.64 -16.16
N GLY A 60 1.31 17.38 -16.02
CA GLY A 60 0.68 16.17 -16.59
C GLY A 60 -0.18 15.39 -15.59
N ILE A 61 -0.20 14.07 -15.77
CA ILE A 61 -0.96 13.05 -15.02
C ILE A 61 -0.86 13.22 -13.49
N GLY A 62 0.27 13.74 -13.02
CA GLY A 62 0.60 13.78 -11.62
C GLY A 62 -0.18 14.75 -10.75
N THR A 63 -0.62 15.91 -11.26
CA THR A 63 -1.35 16.88 -10.43
C THR A 63 -2.71 16.33 -10.01
N GLY A 64 -3.40 15.63 -10.90
CA GLY A 64 -4.66 14.95 -10.60
C GLY A 64 -4.45 13.81 -9.59
N LEU A 65 -3.43 12.99 -9.81
CA LEU A 65 -3.07 11.85 -8.97
C LEU A 65 -2.71 12.30 -7.55
N LYS A 66 -1.89 13.34 -7.42
CA LYS A 66 -1.49 13.90 -6.13
C LYS A 66 -2.69 14.32 -5.28
N ASN A 67 -3.62 15.05 -5.88
CA ASN A 67 -4.82 15.52 -5.18
C ASN A 67 -5.75 14.36 -4.82
N MET A 68 -5.98 13.43 -5.73
CA MET A 68 -6.89 12.29 -5.52
C MET A 68 -6.35 11.30 -4.49
N CYS A 69 -5.04 11.08 -4.50
CA CYS A 69 -4.38 10.17 -3.55
C CYS A 69 -3.93 10.85 -2.26
N HIS A 70 -4.21 12.13 -2.05
CA HIS A 70 -3.77 12.90 -0.88
C HIS A 70 -2.25 12.79 -0.62
N LEU A 71 -1.46 12.76 -1.69
CA LEU A 71 -0.01 12.62 -1.59
C LEU A 71 0.64 13.89 -1.03
N SER A 72 1.56 13.72 -0.07
CA SER A 72 2.43 14.78 0.42
C SER A 72 3.60 15.02 -0.53
N ASP A 73 4.14 16.23 -0.51
CA ASP A 73 5.39 16.58 -1.21
C ASP A 73 6.63 16.10 -0.46
N ASP A 74 6.49 15.78 0.81
CA ASP A 74 7.60 15.35 1.64
C ASP A 74 7.55 13.83 1.87
N ILE A 75 8.56 13.12 1.37
CA ILE A 75 8.70 11.68 1.56
C ILE A 75 8.81 11.30 3.04
N SER A 76 9.28 12.23 3.90
CA SER A 76 9.41 12.00 5.35
C SER A 76 8.06 11.81 6.05
N ASP A 77 6.96 12.24 5.42
CA ASP A 77 5.61 11.98 5.91
C ASP A 77 5.22 10.50 5.81
N TYR A 78 6.00 9.68 5.11
CA TYR A 78 5.72 8.26 4.91
C TYR A 78 6.81 7.39 5.53
N ILE A 79 6.63 7.01 6.79
CA ILE A 79 7.61 6.27 7.59
C ILE A 79 8.06 4.97 6.89
N TYR A 80 7.15 4.28 6.20
CA TYR A 80 7.47 3.02 5.52
C TYR A 80 8.37 3.16 4.29
N VAL A 81 8.56 4.36 3.76
CA VAL A 81 9.38 4.56 2.54
C VAL A 81 10.56 5.51 2.75
N SER A 82 10.65 6.14 3.92
CA SER A 82 11.69 7.14 4.24
C SER A 82 12.77 6.65 5.19
N GLN A 83 12.79 5.35 5.57
CA GLN A 83 13.71 4.81 6.57
C GLN A 83 15.17 4.85 6.13
N GLU A 84 15.43 4.53 4.87
CA GLU A 84 16.79 4.33 4.36
C GLU A 84 16.93 4.93 2.95
N LYS A 85 17.49 4.18 2.01
CA LYS A 85 17.73 4.61 0.63
C LYS A 85 16.41 4.93 -0.09
N THR A 86 16.26 6.16 -0.57
CA THR A 86 15.05 6.60 -1.30
C THR A 86 15.26 6.65 -2.82
N LYS A 87 16.51 6.75 -3.30
CA LYS A 87 16.86 6.84 -4.73
C LYS A 87 17.72 5.67 -5.19
N VAL A 88 17.52 5.26 -6.42
CA VAL A 88 18.36 4.28 -7.13
C VAL A 88 18.87 4.97 -8.40
N GLU A 89 20.20 5.07 -8.56
CA GLU A 89 20.83 5.83 -9.64
C GLU A 89 20.49 5.31 -11.06
N SER A 90 20.20 4.01 -11.16
CA SER A 90 19.87 3.34 -12.42
C SER A 90 18.38 3.40 -12.77
N ILE A 91 17.54 4.08 -11.97
CA ILE A 91 16.08 4.12 -12.13
C ILE A 91 15.63 5.58 -12.11
N ASP A 92 14.95 6.01 -13.16
CA ASP A 92 14.18 7.25 -13.20
C ASP A 92 12.73 6.95 -12.84
N ASP A 93 12.32 7.37 -11.65
CA ASP A 93 10.99 7.06 -11.11
C ASP A 93 9.84 7.75 -11.87
N ASN A 94 10.10 8.88 -12.57
CA ASN A 94 9.10 9.50 -13.44
C ASN A 94 8.87 8.68 -14.71
N GLU A 95 9.96 8.25 -15.38
CA GLU A 95 9.88 7.42 -16.57
C GLU A 95 9.22 6.07 -16.25
N GLU A 96 9.56 5.47 -15.13
CA GLU A 96 8.96 4.21 -14.66
C GLU A 96 7.46 4.35 -14.35
N LEU A 97 6.99 5.50 -13.88
CA LEU A 97 5.56 5.75 -13.71
C LEU A 97 4.85 5.86 -15.07
N GLU A 98 5.46 6.51 -16.06
CA GLU A 98 4.92 6.56 -17.42
C GLU A 98 4.77 5.15 -18.00
N TYR A 99 5.77 4.29 -17.84
CA TYR A 99 5.68 2.88 -18.26
C TYR A 99 4.58 2.10 -17.50
N THR A 100 4.35 2.42 -16.23
CA THR A 100 3.25 1.83 -15.46
C THR A 100 1.89 2.27 -16.01
N GLU A 101 1.72 3.55 -16.34
CA GLU A 101 0.51 4.08 -16.98
C GLU A 101 0.27 3.44 -18.34
N ASP A 102 1.31 3.33 -19.17
CA ASP A 102 1.20 2.68 -20.48
C ASP A 102 0.81 1.20 -20.33
N ALA A 103 1.36 0.51 -19.34
CA ALA A 103 0.98 -0.88 -19.07
C ALA A 103 -0.50 -1.02 -18.67
N PHE A 104 -1.01 -0.13 -17.82
CA PHE A 104 -2.44 -0.07 -17.48
C PHE A 104 -3.31 0.15 -18.72
N ASN A 105 -2.92 1.09 -19.60
CA ASN A 105 -3.63 1.37 -20.83
C ASN A 105 -3.66 0.16 -21.77
N VAL A 106 -2.53 -0.52 -21.96
CA VAL A 106 -2.42 -1.73 -22.80
C VAL A 106 -3.27 -2.87 -22.25
N LEU A 107 -3.36 -2.99 -20.92
CA LEU A 107 -4.19 -4.00 -20.24
C LEU A 107 -5.68 -3.63 -20.22
N GLY A 108 -6.04 -2.42 -20.64
CA GLY A 108 -7.44 -1.96 -20.73
C GLY A 108 -8.05 -1.53 -19.42
N PHE A 109 -7.23 -1.10 -18.45
CA PHE A 109 -7.73 -0.50 -17.21
C PHE A 109 -8.41 0.84 -17.51
N GLY A 110 -9.58 1.06 -16.94
CA GLY A 110 -10.24 2.36 -16.95
C GLY A 110 -9.55 3.34 -16.02
N GLU A 111 -9.74 4.65 -16.24
CA GLU A 111 -9.11 5.69 -15.41
C GLU A 111 -9.42 5.52 -13.92
N GLN A 112 -10.66 5.19 -13.56
CA GLN A 112 -11.04 4.99 -12.16
C GLN A 112 -10.33 3.76 -11.56
N GLU A 113 -10.17 2.68 -12.30
CA GLU A 113 -9.48 1.47 -11.83
C GLU A 113 -7.99 1.75 -11.56
N LYS A 114 -7.34 2.55 -12.40
CA LYS A 114 -5.96 3.00 -12.17
C LYS A 114 -5.86 3.83 -10.89
N TYR A 115 -6.74 4.82 -10.73
CA TYR A 115 -6.77 5.65 -9.52
C TYR A 115 -7.04 4.82 -8.26
N ASP A 116 -7.93 3.85 -8.31
CA ASP A 116 -8.20 2.94 -7.18
C ASP A 116 -6.94 2.16 -6.77
N CYS A 117 -6.15 1.68 -7.74
CA CYS A 117 -4.86 1.04 -7.47
C CYS A 117 -3.88 1.99 -6.79
N TYR A 118 -3.77 3.23 -7.25
CA TYR A 118 -2.89 4.24 -6.66
C TYR A 118 -3.35 4.69 -5.28
N MET A 119 -4.66 4.89 -5.08
CA MET A 119 -5.22 5.21 -3.77
C MET A 119 -4.93 4.13 -2.74
N LEU A 120 -5.12 2.85 -3.09
CA LEU A 120 -4.77 1.73 -2.20
C LEU A 120 -3.26 1.67 -1.92
N THR A 121 -2.42 1.92 -2.92
CA THR A 121 -0.97 1.98 -2.75
C THR A 121 -0.56 3.10 -1.78
N THR A 122 -1.18 4.28 -1.92
CA THR A 122 -0.95 5.41 -1.02
C THR A 122 -1.48 5.13 0.39
N ALA A 123 -2.62 4.44 0.51
CA ALA A 123 -3.14 4.02 1.82
C ALA A 123 -2.11 3.16 2.57
N VAL A 124 -1.44 2.23 1.89
CA VAL A 124 -0.38 1.40 2.48
C VAL A 124 0.76 2.26 3.03
N MET A 125 1.23 3.28 2.27
CA MET A 125 2.25 4.21 2.76
C MET A 125 1.77 5.00 3.98
N THR A 126 0.51 5.44 3.93
CA THR A 126 -0.12 6.27 4.97
C THR A 126 -0.30 5.52 6.30
N TYR A 127 -0.52 4.21 6.24
CA TYR A 127 -0.64 3.39 7.45
C TYR A 127 0.58 3.46 8.35
N GLY A 128 1.78 3.63 7.82
CA GLY A 128 3.01 3.77 8.60
C GLY A 128 3.00 4.91 9.63
N GLY A 129 2.20 5.95 9.40
CA GLY A 129 2.05 7.08 10.31
C GLY A 129 0.92 6.91 11.36
N VAL A 130 0.21 5.78 11.37
CA VAL A 130 -0.85 5.53 12.36
C VAL A 130 -0.24 5.11 13.69
N GLU A 131 -0.41 5.93 14.71
CA GLU A 131 0.13 5.69 16.05
C GLU A 131 -0.95 5.22 17.02
N PHE A 132 -0.59 4.25 17.86
CA PHE A 132 -1.41 3.75 18.94
C PHE A 132 -0.79 4.06 20.29
N LYS A 133 -1.63 4.42 21.26
CA LYS A 133 -1.24 4.69 22.66
C LYS A 133 -2.01 3.79 23.59
N THR A 134 -1.43 3.50 24.75
CA THR A 134 -2.10 2.72 25.80
C THR A 134 -3.16 3.56 26.50
N LYS A 135 -4.37 3.03 26.62
CA LYS A 135 -5.45 3.66 27.39
C LYS A 135 -5.47 3.19 28.84
N GLY A 136 -5.15 4.09 29.74
CA GLY A 136 -5.32 3.88 31.18
C GLY A 136 -4.48 2.72 31.73
N ARG A 137 -5.10 1.89 32.62
CA ARG A 137 -4.41 0.78 33.31
C ARG A 137 -4.52 -0.56 32.60
N ASP A 138 -5.34 -0.66 31.56
CA ASP A 138 -5.72 -1.96 30.95
C ASP A 138 -4.86 -2.35 29.74
N ASP A 139 -3.78 -1.63 29.46
CA ASP A 139 -2.83 -1.91 28.37
C ASP A 139 -3.47 -2.03 26.96
N GLN A 140 -4.70 -1.48 26.81
CA GLN A 140 -5.43 -1.52 25.55
C GLN A 140 -5.01 -0.36 24.62
N ALA A 141 -4.89 -0.67 23.33
CA ALA A 141 -4.57 0.31 22.30
C ALA A 141 -5.73 1.28 22.02
N GLU A 142 -5.41 2.55 21.89
CA GLU A 142 -6.25 3.60 21.30
C GLU A 142 -5.44 4.39 20.27
N CYS A 143 -6.13 4.91 19.25
CA CYS A 143 -5.57 5.90 18.33
C CYS A 143 -6.10 7.27 18.74
N GLU A 144 -5.18 8.21 18.99
CA GLU A 144 -5.53 9.53 19.55
C GLU A 144 -6.09 10.48 18.48
N PHE A 145 -5.57 10.38 17.26
CA PHE A 145 -5.94 11.24 16.13
C PHE A 145 -6.64 10.45 15.04
N ILE A 146 -7.95 10.62 14.92
CA ILE A 146 -8.81 9.94 13.95
C ILE A 146 -9.50 10.96 12.99
N GLY A 147 -9.15 12.24 13.11
CA GLY A 147 -9.69 13.31 12.26
C GLY A 147 -9.28 13.18 10.78
N PRO A 148 -9.94 13.91 9.86
CA PRO A 148 -9.69 13.80 8.42
C PRO A 148 -8.22 14.03 8.02
N ASP A 149 -7.52 14.90 8.73
CA ASP A 149 -6.13 15.25 8.45
C ASP A 149 -5.11 14.30 9.12
N SER A 150 -5.58 13.38 9.96
CA SER A 150 -4.71 12.37 10.57
C SER A 150 -4.34 11.26 9.58
N TYR A 151 -3.25 10.53 9.84
CA TYR A 151 -2.88 9.35 9.04
C TYR A 151 -4.01 8.31 9.00
N ALA A 152 -4.67 8.06 10.14
CA ALA A 152 -5.81 7.16 10.22
C ALA A 152 -7.00 7.65 9.36
N GLY A 153 -7.31 8.95 9.39
CA GLY A 153 -8.37 9.55 8.58
C GLY A 153 -8.06 9.51 7.09
N LYS A 154 -6.84 9.88 6.70
CA LYS A 154 -6.37 9.83 5.30
C LYS A 154 -6.39 8.39 4.76
N ALA A 155 -5.85 7.42 5.51
CA ALA A 155 -5.85 6.02 5.12
C ALA A 155 -7.28 5.46 4.97
N ALA A 156 -8.19 5.83 5.88
CA ALA A 156 -9.59 5.44 5.81
C ALA A 156 -10.29 6.02 4.57
N ALA A 157 -10.05 7.31 4.26
CA ALA A 157 -10.59 7.96 3.06
C ALA A 157 -10.09 7.30 1.78
N LEU A 158 -8.79 6.99 1.70
CA LEU A 158 -8.19 6.29 0.56
C LEU A 158 -8.76 4.87 0.38
N CYS A 159 -9.10 4.19 1.47
CA CYS A 159 -9.74 2.86 1.44
C CYS A 159 -11.27 2.92 1.28
N GLY A 160 -11.88 4.10 1.26
CA GLY A 160 -13.34 4.26 1.18
C GLY A 160 -14.10 3.74 2.40
N VAL A 161 -13.49 3.78 3.59
CA VAL A 161 -14.08 3.27 4.84
C VAL A 161 -14.18 4.36 5.91
N ASP A 162 -15.04 4.13 6.90
CA ASP A 162 -15.13 5.00 8.06
C ASP A 162 -13.89 4.88 8.95
N SER A 163 -13.28 6.01 9.33
CA SER A 163 -12.03 6.05 10.09
C SER A 163 -12.17 5.45 11.50
N MET A 164 -13.31 5.66 12.16
CA MET A 164 -13.58 5.08 13.47
C MET A 164 -13.74 3.56 13.39
N ALA A 165 -14.42 3.07 12.34
CA ALA A 165 -14.57 1.64 12.08
C ALA A 165 -13.23 0.98 11.78
N LEU A 166 -12.36 1.63 10.97
CA LEU A 166 -11.02 1.17 10.66
C LEU A 166 -10.17 1.01 11.91
N ILE A 167 -10.04 2.07 12.71
CA ILE A 167 -9.25 2.05 13.94
C ILE A 167 -9.83 1.05 14.96
N LYS A 168 -11.14 0.96 15.07
CA LYS A 168 -11.77 -0.07 15.92
C LYS A 168 -11.40 -1.48 15.48
N ALA A 169 -11.28 -1.73 14.18
CA ALA A 169 -10.87 -3.04 13.67
C ALA A 169 -9.44 -3.40 14.06
N PHE A 170 -8.51 -2.43 14.11
CA PHE A 170 -7.15 -2.64 14.60
C PHE A 170 -7.06 -2.77 16.12
N CYS A 171 -7.72 -1.89 16.87
CA CYS A 171 -7.66 -1.91 18.33
C CYS A 171 -8.49 -3.03 18.96
N LYS A 172 -9.60 -3.42 18.33
CA LYS A 172 -10.59 -4.36 18.85
C LYS A 172 -11.11 -5.29 17.75
N PRO A 173 -10.27 -6.13 17.16
CA PRO A 173 -10.69 -7.06 16.11
C PRO A 173 -11.72 -8.05 16.63
N ARG A 174 -12.59 -8.50 15.71
CA ARG A 174 -13.49 -9.61 15.97
C ARG A 174 -12.80 -10.92 15.56
N ILE A 175 -12.71 -11.83 16.49
CA ILE A 175 -12.14 -13.17 16.27
C ILE A 175 -13.24 -14.23 16.45
N LYS A 176 -13.17 -15.29 15.64
CA LYS A 176 -14.11 -16.41 15.75
C LYS A 176 -13.56 -17.42 16.77
N VAL A 177 -14.33 -17.65 17.84
CA VAL A 177 -14.01 -18.67 18.85
C VAL A 177 -15.12 -19.72 18.82
N GLY A 178 -14.82 -20.89 18.27
CA GLY A 178 -15.83 -21.91 17.99
C GLY A 178 -16.85 -21.41 16.97
N THR A 179 -18.11 -21.29 17.37
CA THR A 179 -19.22 -20.78 16.55
C THR A 179 -19.53 -19.29 16.75
N GLU A 180 -18.94 -18.66 17.77
CA GLU A 180 -19.25 -17.28 18.16
C GLU A 180 -18.15 -16.29 17.73
N TRP A 181 -18.57 -15.04 17.48
CA TRP A 181 -17.68 -13.94 17.22
C TRP A 181 -17.48 -13.11 18.48
N VAL A 182 -16.24 -13.03 18.95
CA VAL A 182 -15.84 -12.30 20.15
C VAL A 182 -14.96 -11.12 19.76
N THR A 183 -15.20 -9.96 20.37
CA THR A 183 -14.32 -8.80 20.22
C THR A 183 -13.18 -8.90 21.24
N LYS A 184 -11.93 -8.83 20.74
CA LYS A 184 -10.72 -8.91 21.57
C LYS A 184 -9.98 -7.56 21.53
N GLY A 185 -9.76 -6.94 22.70
CA GLY A 185 -8.87 -5.78 22.81
C GLY A 185 -7.43 -6.17 22.49
N GLN A 186 -6.71 -5.29 21.81
CA GLN A 186 -5.30 -5.46 21.46
C GLN A 186 -4.42 -4.52 22.30
N THR A 187 -3.17 -4.91 22.58
CA THR A 187 -2.14 -4.00 23.09
C THR A 187 -1.67 -3.06 21.98
N CYS A 188 -0.95 -1.98 22.33
CA CYS A 188 -0.36 -1.08 21.32
C CYS A 188 0.51 -1.83 20.32
N GLU A 189 1.40 -2.72 20.79
CA GLU A 189 2.25 -3.53 19.93
C GLU A 189 1.44 -4.40 18.97
N GLN A 190 0.38 -5.06 19.46
CA GLN A 190 -0.50 -5.89 18.63
C GLN A 190 -1.26 -5.07 17.59
N ALA A 191 -1.74 -3.86 17.96
CA ALA A 191 -2.43 -2.97 17.04
C ALA A 191 -1.48 -2.42 15.97
N THR A 192 -0.26 -2.03 16.35
CA THR A 192 0.79 -1.59 15.40
C THR A 192 1.18 -2.70 14.44
N ASN A 193 1.31 -3.94 14.92
CA ASN A 193 1.63 -5.08 14.06
C ASN A 193 0.45 -5.53 13.15
N ALA A 194 -0.76 -5.03 13.41
CA ALA A 194 -1.95 -5.33 12.62
C ALA A 194 -2.17 -4.34 11.46
N VAL A 195 -1.52 -3.18 11.54
CA VAL A 195 -1.47 -2.15 10.49
C VAL A 195 -0.41 -2.50 9.47
#